data_63319deca766cbdcbb76abca06708b27
#
_entry.id   63319deca766cbdcbb76abca06708b27
#
_cell.length_a   1.000
_cell.length_b   1.000
_cell.length_c   1.000
_cell.angle_alpha   90.00
_cell.angle_beta   90.00
_cell.angle_gamma   90.00
#
_symmetry.space_group_name_H-M   'P 1'
#
loop_
_entity.id
_entity.type
_entity.pdbx_description
1 polymer ?
#
loop_
_entity_poly.entity_id
_entity_poly.type
_entity_poly.pdbx_seq_one_letter_code
_entity_poly.pdbx_strand_id
1 'polypeptide(L)'
;MAVMKAAPIGVFCLIARTFANIGFDAFVPMLKYMGCVILALAIQCFVVYQLLLFLFTRLNPFKFLKKFFPVMNFAFTTATSNATIPLSINTLDKKLGVSKKISSFTIPLGATVNMDGTSIMQGVAVIFVAQIFGITLSPSDLVTVIITATLASIGTSGVPSVGLITLAMVFQSVGVPTEGIALIMGIDRILDMLRTAVNITGDAVSYTHLTLPTTPYV
;
A
#
# COMPACT_ATOMS: atom_id res chain seq x y z
N MET A 1 -20.93 11.44 -9.03
CA MET A 1 -20.96 10.35 -10.05
C MET A 1 -20.53 10.80 -11.46
N ALA A 2 -20.89 11.98 -11.96
CA ALA A 2 -20.47 12.46 -13.29
C ALA A 2 -18.93 12.57 -13.44
N VAL A 3 -18.24 13.11 -12.45
CA VAL A 3 -16.78 13.26 -12.43
C VAL A 3 -16.06 11.90 -12.53
N MET A 4 -16.57 10.85 -11.88
CA MET A 4 -15.97 9.51 -11.96
C MET A 4 -16.10 8.87 -13.36
N LYS A 5 -17.16 9.22 -14.12
CA LYS A 5 -17.30 8.78 -15.51
C LYS A 5 -16.32 9.48 -16.45
N ALA A 6 -15.93 10.72 -16.14
CA ALA A 6 -14.96 11.48 -16.91
C ALA A 6 -13.49 11.17 -16.52
N ALA A 7 -13.27 10.56 -15.34
CA ALA A 7 -11.92 10.24 -14.84
C ALA A 7 -11.04 9.45 -15.85
N PRO A 8 -11.54 8.40 -16.55
CA PRO A 8 -10.72 7.66 -17.52
C PRO A 8 -10.20 8.55 -18.66
N ILE A 9 -11.02 9.51 -19.12
CA ILE A 9 -10.63 10.46 -20.18
C ILE A 9 -9.55 11.41 -19.65
N GLY A 10 -9.73 11.93 -18.44
CA GLY A 10 -8.72 12.79 -17.78
C GLY A 10 -7.38 12.08 -17.59
N VAL A 11 -7.41 10.84 -17.12
CA VAL A 11 -6.21 10.01 -16.95
C VAL A 11 -5.55 9.74 -18.29
N PHE A 12 -6.31 9.39 -19.33
CA PHE A 12 -5.76 9.20 -20.68
C PHE A 12 -5.06 10.46 -21.19
N CYS A 13 -5.71 11.62 -21.07
CA CYS A 13 -5.11 12.90 -21.50
C CYS A 13 -3.83 13.24 -20.74
N LEU A 14 -3.79 13.00 -19.43
CA LEU A 14 -2.59 13.23 -18.61
C LEU A 14 -1.45 12.30 -19.03
N ILE A 15 -1.71 11.02 -19.21
CA ILE A 15 -0.72 10.05 -19.67
C ILE A 15 -0.23 10.41 -21.06
N ALA A 16 -1.14 10.70 -22.00
CA ALA A 16 -0.79 11.07 -23.36
C ALA A 16 0.10 12.33 -23.38
N ARG A 17 -0.26 13.37 -22.61
CA ARG A 17 0.57 14.58 -22.46
C ARG A 17 1.95 14.27 -21.90
N THR A 18 2.03 13.40 -20.90
CA THR A 18 3.30 13.04 -20.26
C THR A 18 4.21 12.31 -21.26
N PHE A 19 3.68 11.31 -22.00
CA PHE A 19 4.46 10.63 -23.02
C PHE A 19 4.83 11.50 -24.21
N ALA A 20 3.97 12.47 -24.58
CA ALA A 20 4.28 13.45 -25.61
C ALA A 20 5.47 14.36 -25.21
N ASN A 21 5.61 14.67 -23.92
CA ASN A 21 6.68 15.56 -23.42
C ASN A 21 8.00 14.81 -23.15
N ILE A 22 7.92 13.58 -22.61
CA ILE A 22 9.11 12.83 -22.14
C ILE A 22 9.56 11.79 -23.16
N GLY A 23 8.66 11.39 -24.09
CA GLY A 23 8.93 10.34 -25.07
C GLY A 23 8.75 8.92 -24.51
N PHE A 24 8.95 7.93 -25.40
CA PHE A 24 8.86 6.51 -25.03
C PHE A 24 10.02 6.05 -24.16
N ASP A 25 11.10 6.84 -24.01
CA ASP A 25 12.24 6.52 -23.15
C ASP A 25 11.88 6.45 -21.67
N ALA A 26 10.77 7.09 -21.26
CA ALA A 26 10.23 6.98 -19.91
C ALA A 26 9.68 5.58 -19.59
N PHE A 27 9.36 4.75 -20.59
CA PHE A 27 8.71 3.47 -20.37
C PHE A 27 9.59 2.47 -19.60
N VAL A 28 10.87 2.40 -19.93
CA VAL A 28 11.82 1.51 -19.23
C VAL A 28 12.01 1.90 -17.77
N PRO A 29 12.24 3.19 -17.42
CA PRO A 29 12.23 3.62 -16.03
C PRO A 29 10.93 3.31 -15.28
N MET A 30 9.76 3.49 -15.91
CA MET A 30 8.47 3.15 -15.29
C MET A 30 8.33 1.66 -14.97
N LEU A 31 8.79 0.78 -15.85
CA LEU A 31 8.82 -0.66 -15.59
C LEU A 31 9.77 -1.01 -14.43
N LYS A 32 10.92 -0.36 -14.35
CA LYS A 32 11.84 -0.51 -13.21
C LYS A 32 11.19 -0.07 -11.90
N TYR A 33 10.53 1.09 -11.91
CA TYR A 33 9.78 1.58 -10.74
C TYR A 33 8.72 0.56 -10.30
N MET A 34 7.90 0.08 -11.25
CA MET A 34 6.88 -0.92 -10.97
C MET A 34 7.49 -2.20 -10.37
N GLY A 35 8.59 -2.68 -10.95
CA GLY A 35 9.32 -3.85 -10.44
C GLY A 35 9.85 -3.64 -9.02
N CYS A 36 10.42 -2.46 -8.72
CA CYS A 36 10.90 -2.12 -7.38
C CYS A 36 9.75 -2.09 -6.35
N VAL A 37 8.62 -1.47 -6.70
CA VAL A 37 7.45 -1.44 -5.79
C VAL A 37 6.91 -2.84 -5.56
N ILE A 38 6.74 -3.65 -6.61
CA ILE A 38 6.25 -5.05 -6.48
C ILE A 38 7.21 -5.86 -5.61
N LEU A 39 8.52 -5.74 -5.82
CA LEU A 39 9.52 -6.45 -5.03
C LEU A 39 9.46 -6.03 -3.55
N ALA A 40 9.39 -4.73 -3.28
CA ALA A 40 9.30 -4.22 -1.91
C ALA A 40 8.00 -4.67 -1.21
N LEU A 41 6.86 -4.63 -1.91
CA LEU A 41 5.59 -5.15 -1.39
C LEU A 41 5.63 -6.66 -1.16
N ALA A 42 6.30 -7.42 -2.01
CA ALA A 42 6.48 -8.86 -1.83
C ALA A 42 7.35 -9.16 -0.59
N ILE A 43 8.45 -8.43 -0.40
CA ILE A 43 9.30 -8.55 0.80
C ILE A 43 8.48 -8.21 2.04
N GLN A 44 7.72 -7.12 2.03
CA GLN A 44 6.87 -6.73 3.16
C GLN A 44 5.86 -7.82 3.51
N CYS A 45 5.16 -8.37 2.51
CA CYS A 45 4.11 -9.35 2.71
C CYS A 45 4.62 -10.74 3.13
N PHE A 46 5.64 -11.24 2.41
CA PHE A 46 6.08 -12.63 2.55
C PHE A 46 7.29 -12.82 3.49
N VAL A 47 8.03 -11.74 3.79
CA VAL A 47 9.16 -11.81 4.71
C VAL A 47 8.82 -11.06 5.99
N VAL A 48 8.60 -9.76 5.94
CA VAL A 48 8.46 -8.93 7.14
C VAL A 48 7.23 -9.33 7.95
N TYR A 49 6.05 -9.37 7.34
CA TYR A 49 4.83 -9.73 8.06
C TYR A 49 4.84 -11.17 8.56
N GLN A 50 5.42 -12.11 7.81
CA GLN A 50 5.49 -13.50 8.24
C GLN A 50 6.49 -13.69 9.39
N LEU A 51 7.59 -12.94 9.37
CA LEU A 51 8.55 -12.92 10.47
C LEU A 51 7.92 -12.34 11.74
N LEU A 52 7.24 -11.20 11.64
CA LEU A 52 6.54 -10.59 12.77
C LEU A 52 5.45 -11.52 13.32
N LEU A 53 4.65 -12.13 12.45
CA LEU A 53 3.64 -13.11 12.85
C LEU A 53 4.28 -14.27 13.63
N PHE A 54 5.35 -14.85 13.11
CA PHE A 54 6.05 -15.96 13.76
C PHE A 54 6.67 -15.56 15.10
N LEU A 55 7.35 -14.41 15.16
CA LEU A 55 7.99 -13.93 16.38
C LEU A 55 6.99 -13.65 17.51
N PHE A 56 5.87 -13.04 17.19
CA PHE A 56 4.90 -12.61 18.21
C PHE A 56 3.87 -13.69 18.56
N THR A 57 3.48 -14.55 17.61
CA THR A 57 2.38 -15.49 17.81
C THR A 57 2.79 -16.96 17.76
N ARG A 58 3.98 -17.24 17.21
CA ARG A 58 4.47 -18.60 16.90
C ARG A 58 3.55 -19.38 15.96
N LEU A 59 2.62 -18.70 15.29
CA LEU A 59 1.78 -19.32 14.27
C LEU A 59 2.58 -19.67 13.03
N ASN A 60 2.15 -20.74 12.34
CA ASN A 60 2.76 -21.11 11.07
C ASN A 60 2.38 -20.10 9.98
N PRO A 61 3.35 -19.37 9.39
CA PRO A 61 3.11 -18.35 8.37
C PRO A 61 2.35 -18.86 7.14
N PHE A 62 2.67 -20.07 6.67
CA PHE A 62 2.02 -20.66 5.50
C PHE A 62 0.54 -20.99 5.78
N LYS A 63 0.23 -21.48 6.98
CA LYS A 63 -1.16 -21.73 7.37
C LYS A 63 -1.96 -20.43 7.47
N PHE A 64 -1.35 -19.37 8.00
CA PHE A 64 -1.95 -18.04 8.05
C PHE A 64 -2.26 -17.53 6.63
N LEU A 65 -1.25 -17.47 5.75
CA LEU A 65 -1.43 -17.00 4.37
C LEU A 65 -2.50 -17.80 3.64
N LYS A 66 -2.51 -19.13 3.76
CA LYS A 66 -3.52 -19.99 3.11
C LYS A 66 -4.94 -19.67 3.60
N LYS A 67 -5.12 -19.41 4.89
CA LYS A 67 -6.44 -19.08 5.47
C LYS A 67 -6.87 -17.65 5.11
N PHE A 68 -5.92 -16.72 5.01
CA PHE A 68 -6.18 -15.30 4.75
C PHE A 68 -6.18 -14.95 3.25
N PHE A 69 -5.69 -15.83 2.38
CA PHE A 69 -5.61 -15.61 0.93
C PHE A 69 -6.93 -15.16 0.28
N PRO A 70 -8.13 -15.67 0.63
CA PRO A 70 -9.38 -15.18 0.06
C PRO A 70 -9.63 -13.69 0.35
N VAL A 71 -9.19 -13.20 1.53
CA VAL A 71 -9.29 -11.78 1.91
C VAL A 71 -8.31 -10.95 1.08
N MET A 72 -7.07 -11.41 0.93
CA MET A 72 -6.06 -10.76 0.09
C MET A 72 -6.54 -10.64 -1.36
N ASN A 73 -7.11 -11.71 -1.92
CA ASN A 73 -7.62 -11.71 -3.28
C ASN A 73 -8.82 -10.75 -3.45
N PHE A 74 -9.72 -10.68 -2.49
CA PHE A 74 -10.82 -9.72 -2.51
C PHE A 74 -10.31 -8.27 -2.43
N ALA A 75 -9.33 -8.00 -1.56
CA ALA A 75 -8.69 -6.69 -1.47
C ALA A 75 -7.98 -6.31 -2.77
N PHE A 76 -7.27 -7.24 -3.36
CA PHE A 76 -6.62 -7.04 -4.65
C PHE A 76 -7.63 -6.66 -5.74
N THR A 77 -8.73 -7.38 -5.84
CA THR A 77 -9.74 -7.12 -6.89
C THR A 77 -10.49 -5.82 -6.70
N THR A 78 -10.77 -5.44 -5.45
CA THR A 78 -11.54 -4.21 -5.14
C THR A 78 -10.66 -2.97 -5.01
N ALA A 79 -9.37 -3.12 -4.71
CA ALA A 79 -8.43 -2.05 -4.38
C ALA A 79 -8.97 -1.10 -3.30
N THR A 80 -9.71 -1.63 -2.32
CA THR A 80 -10.23 -0.84 -1.21
C THR A 80 -10.22 -1.63 0.10
N SER A 81 -9.46 -1.13 1.06
CA SER A 81 -9.39 -1.73 2.41
C SER A 81 -10.76 -1.69 3.10
N ASN A 82 -11.52 -0.61 2.91
CA ASN A 82 -12.82 -0.44 3.55
C ASN A 82 -13.85 -1.51 3.13
N ALA A 83 -13.89 -1.89 1.84
CA ALA A 83 -14.78 -2.94 1.38
C ALA A 83 -14.38 -4.32 1.90
N THR A 84 -13.13 -4.48 2.29
CA THR A 84 -12.56 -5.76 2.77
C THR A 84 -12.79 -5.99 4.26
N ILE A 85 -13.08 -4.94 5.04
CA ILE A 85 -13.28 -5.00 6.50
C ILE A 85 -14.19 -6.16 6.94
N PRO A 86 -15.42 -6.32 6.41
CA PRO A 86 -16.33 -7.39 6.88
C PRO A 86 -15.76 -8.78 6.64
N LEU A 87 -15.10 -9.00 5.49
CA LEU A 87 -14.50 -10.27 5.14
C LEU A 87 -13.28 -10.58 6.00
N SER A 88 -12.46 -9.57 6.31
CA SER A 88 -11.31 -9.67 7.21
C SER A 88 -11.75 -10.10 8.61
N ILE A 89 -12.72 -9.41 9.20
CA ILE A 89 -13.27 -9.72 10.54
C ILE A 89 -13.81 -11.15 10.58
N ASN A 90 -14.62 -11.55 9.60
CA ASN A 90 -15.19 -12.88 9.56
C ASN A 90 -14.13 -13.99 9.40
N THR A 91 -13.07 -13.73 8.64
CA THR A 91 -11.99 -14.69 8.42
C THR A 91 -11.11 -14.82 9.67
N LEU A 92 -10.80 -13.70 10.34
CA LEU A 92 -10.04 -13.68 11.58
C LEU A 92 -10.78 -14.42 12.69
N ASP A 93 -12.07 -14.18 12.85
CA ASP A 93 -12.91 -14.84 13.85
C ASP A 93 -13.03 -16.34 13.57
N LYS A 94 -13.55 -16.73 12.41
CA LYS A 94 -13.91 -18.12 12.12
C LYS A 94 -12.74 -19.03 11.75
N LYS A 95 -11.67 -18.50 11.14
CA LYS A 95 -10.58 -19.34 10.63
C LYS A 95 -9.28 -19.19 11.43
N LEU A 96 -9.10 -18.09 12.12
CA LEU A 96 -7.86 -17.78 12.84
C LEU A 96 -8.06 -17.68 14.36
N GLY A 97 -9.31 -17.74 14.85
CA GLY A 97 -9.61 -17.74 16.28
C GLY A 97 -9.43 -16.40 16.98
N VAL A 98 -9.36 -15.31 16.22
CA VAL A 98 -9.23 -13.94 16.75
C VAL A 98 -10.60 -13.48 17.24
N SER A 99 -10.70 -12.99 18.47
CA SER A 99 -11.96 -12.51 19.03
C SER A 99 -12.62 -11.46 18.13
N LYS A 100 -13.89 -11.69 17.79
CA LYS A 100 -14.70 -10.78 16.98
C LYS A 100 -14.81 -9.39 17.63
N LYS A 101 -14.87 -9.33 18.97
CA LYS A 101 -14.93 -8.06 19.70
C LYS A 101 -13.70 -7.19 19.43
N ILE A 102 -12.52 -7.81 19.36
CA ILE A 102 -11.25 -7.11 19.09
C ILE A 102 -11.14 -6.78 17.60
N SER A 103 -11.35 -7.75 16.72
CA SER A 103 -11.23 -7.54 15.27
C SER A 103 -12.21 -6.50 14.72
N SER A 104 -13.42 -6.39 15.31
CA SER A 104 -14.41 -5.38 14.90
C SER A 104 -14.00 -3.94 15.21
N PHE A 105 -13.09 -3.73 16.15
CA PHE A 105 -12.51 -2.40 16.46
C PHE A 105 -11.20 -2.19 15.71
N THR A 106 -10.33 -3.19 15.72
CA THR A 106 -8.94 -3.03 15.26
C THR A 106 -8.82 -3.05 13.73
N ILE A 107 -9.60 -3.87 13.02
CA ILE A 107 -9.54 -3.92 11.55
C ILE A 107 -9.97 -2.61 10.88
N PRO A 108 -11.09 -1.95 11.27
CA PRO A 108 -11.42 -0.63 10.75
C PRO A 108 -10.35 0.43 11.08
N LEU A 109 -9.73 0.37 12.25
CA LEU A 109 -8.63 1.27 12.62
C LEU A 109 -7.41 1.02 11.74
N GLY A 110 -7.01 -0.24 11.55
CA GLY A 110 -5.89 -0.63 10.69
C GLY A 110 -6.08 -0.18 9.24
N ALA A 111 -7.30 -0.33 8.71
CA ALA A 111 -7.63 0.10 7.35
C ALA A 111 -7.38 1.59 7.07
N THR A 112 -7.15 2.41 8.11
CA THR A 112 -6.82 3.83 7.99
C THR A 112 -5.43 4.18 8.52
N VAL A 113 -4.88 3.41 9.45
CA VAL A 113 -3.59 3.72 10.11
C VAL A 113 -2.45 2.87 9.57
N ASN A 114 -2.72 1.61 9.25
CA ASN A 114 -1.70 0.66 8.79
C ASN A 114 -1.64 0.63 7.25
N MET A 115 -0.98 1.61 6.67
CA MET A 115 -0.83 1.82 5.22
C MET A 115 0.63 1.63 4.76
N ASP A 116 1.27 0.55 5.21
CA ASP A 116 2.69 0.25 4.94
C ASP A 116 3.00 0.19 3.44
N GLY A 117 2.13 -0.46 2.66
CA GLY A 117 2.29 -0.52 1.21
C GLY A 117 2.21 0.86 0.55
N THR A 118 1.44 1.79 1.13
CA THR A 118 1.36 3.16 0.65
C THR A 118 2.65 3.92 0.95
N SER A 119 3.21 3.78 2.15
CA SER A 119 4.52 4.38 2.50
C SER A 119 5.65 3.86 1.61
N ILE A 120 5.68 2.53 1.37
CA ILE A 120 6.65 1.90 0.46
C ILE A 120 6.57 2.51 -0.94
N MET A 121 5.36 2.60 -1.50
CA MET A 121 5.15 3.20 -2.82
C MET A 121 5.63 4.65 -2.85
N GLN A 122 5.28 5.44 -1.85
CA GLN A 122 5.67 6.84 -1.78
C GLN A 122 7.18 7.02 -1.71
N GLY A 123 7.87 6.23 -0.89
CA GLY A 123 9.34 6.26 -0.81
C GLY A 123 10.01 5.93 -2.13
N VAL A 124 9.58 4.85 -2.80
CA VAL A 124 10.12 4.45 -4.11
C VAL A 124 9.78 5.49 -5.18
N ALA A 125 8.58 6.08 -5.13
CA ALA A 125 8.13 7.09 -6.08
C ALA A 125 8.96 8.38 -6.02
N VAL A 126 9.30 8.85 -4.82
CA VAL A 126 10.17 10.04 -4.66
C VAL A 126 11.51 9.82 -5.33
N ILE A 127 12.17 8.69 -5.05
CA ILE A 127 13.48 8.36 -5.62
C ILE A 127 13.39 8.23 -7.15
N PHE A 128 12.35 7.56 -7.64
CA PHE A 128 12.12 7.38 -9.07
C PHE A 128 11.96 8.73 -9.80
N VAL A 129 11.08 9.60 -9.28
CA VAL A 129 10.83 10.90 -9.91
C VAL A 129 12.02 11.83 -9.77
N ALA A 130 12.71 11.84 -8.62
CA ALA A 130 13.95 12.61 -8.45
C ALA A 130 15.01 12.21 -9.51
N GLN A 131 15.17 10.91 -9.78
CA GLN A 131 16.10 10.43 -10.82
C GLN A 131 15.70 10.88 -12.22
N ILE A 132 14.41 10.89 -12.57
CA ILE A 132 13.93 11.36 -13.88
C ILE A 132 14.20 12.85 -14.07
N PHE A 133 13.99 13.65 -13.02
CA PHE A 133 14.22 15.11 -13.07
C PHE A 133 15.67 15.51 -12.77
N GLY A 134 16.58 14.54 -12.59
CA GLY A 134 18.00 14.82 -12.32
C GLY A 134 18.27 15.46 -10.96
N ILE A 135 17.34 15.27 -10.00
CA ILE A 135 17.45 15.79 -8.64
C ILE A 135 18.22 14.80 -7.77
N THR A 136 19.30 15.25 -7.16
CA THR A 136 20.09 14.48 -6.20
C THR A 136 19.53 14.67 -4.80
N LEU A 137 19.03 13.60 -4.20
CA LEU A 137 18.56 13.61 -2.81
C LEU A 137 19.72 13.39 -1.85
N SER A 138 19.85 14.25 -0.86
CA SER A 138 20.80 14.08 0.24
C SER A 138 20.33 13.02 1.24
N PRO A 139 21.19 12.49 2.13
CA PRO A 139 20.79 11.60 3.19
C PRO A 139 19.71 12.20 4.12
N SER A 140 19.74 13.51 4.37
CA SER A 140 18.71 14.22 5.13
C SER A 140 17.36 14.23 4.42
N ASP A 141 17.35 14.37 3.08
CA ASP A 141 16.13 14.31 2.30
C ASP A 141 15.51 12.90 2.36
N LEU A 142 16.33 11.85 2.32
CA LEU A 142 15.84 10.47 2.46
C LEU A 142 15.19 10.23 3.84
N VAL A 143 15.76 10.76 4.92
CA VAL A 143 15.12 10.70 6.25
C VAL A 143 13.81 11.47 6.25
N THR A 144 13.77 12.65 5.64
CA THR A 144 12.54 13.44 5.49
C THR A 144 11.48 12.67 4.71
N VAL A 145 11.85 11.99 3.62
CA VAL A 145 10.93 11.13 2.85
C VAL A 145 10.36 10.02 3.72
N ILE A 146 11.18 9.33 4.50
CA ILE A 146 10.71 8.25 5.39
C ILE A 146 9.68 8.77 6.39
N ILE A 147 9.99 9.88 7.06
CA ILE A 147 9.09 10.47 8.05
C ILE A 147 7.80 10.97 7.40
N THR A 148 7.91 11.73 6.31
CA THR A 148 6.73 12.32 5.65
C THR A 148 5.86 11.27 4.97
N ALA A 149 6.45 10.25 4.32
CA ALA A 149 5.69 9.15 3.74
C ALA A 149 4.95 8.34 4.81
N THR A 150 5.60 8.08 5.96
CA THR A 150 4.96 7.39 7.09
C THR A 150 3.79 8.22 7.63
N LEU A 151 4.00 9.51 7.88
CA LEU A 151 2.94 10.40 8.40
C LEU A 151 1.81 10.61 7.38
N ALA A 152 2.15 10.76 6.09
CA ALA A 152 1.17 10.92 5.02
C ALA A 152 0.34 9.66 4.78
N SER A 153 0.89 8.48 5.04
CA SER A 153 0.17 7.22 4.91
C SER A 153 -0.80 6.99 6.06
N ILE A 154 -0.46 7.44 7.27
CA ILE A 154 -1.35 7.39 8.43
C ILE A 154 -2.54 8.33 8.19
N GLY A 155 -3.75 7.80 8.25
CA GLY A 155 -4.97 8.58 7.95
C GLY A 155 -5.32 8.69 6.46
N THR A 156 -4.54 8.05 5.58
CA THR A 156 -4.96 7.86 4.19
C THR A 156 -6.20 6.97 4.15
N SER A 157 -7.27 7.45 3.52
CA SER A 157 -8.52 6.68 3.44
C SER A 157 -8.33 5.40 2.63
N GLY A 158 -8.91 4.28 3.08
CA GLY A 158 -8.88 2.98 2.42
C GLY A 158 -9.71 2.91 1.13
N VAL A 159 -9.67 3.95 0.29
CA VAL A 159 -10.30 4.02 -1.03
C VAL A 159 -9.27 4.07 -2.14
N PRO A 160 -9.61 3.62 -3.37
CA PRO A 160 -8.64 3.51 -4.46
C PRO A 160 -7.91 4.83 -4.78
N SER A 161 -6.61 4.73 -5.06
CA SER A 161 -5.72 5.81 -5.56
C SER A 161 -5.54 7.02 -4.64
N VAL A 162 -6.00 7.00 -3.40
CA VAL A 162 -5.80 8.12 -2.44
C VAL A 162 -4.33 8.32 -2.10
N GLY A 163 -3.53 7.27 -2.15
CA GLY A 163 -2.07 7.36 -1.95
C GLY A 163 -1.35 8.30 -2.90
N LEU A 164 -1.88 8.55 -4.10
CA LEU A 164 -1.33 9.55 -5.04
C LEU A 164 -1.56 10.99 -4.57
N ILE A 165 -2.65 11.25 -3.85
CA ILE A 165 -2.94 12.59 -3.31
C ILE A 165 -1.94 12.92 -2.21
N THR A 166 -1.72 11.98 -1.31
CA THR A 166 -0.76 12.15 -0.21
C THR A 166 0.70 12.13 -0.68
N LEU A 167 1.00 11.48 -1.82
CA LEU A 167 2.30 11.52 -2.47
C LEU A 167 2.74 12.93 -2.85
N ALA A 168 1.81 13.82 -3.23
CA ALA A 168 2.13 15.21 -3.53
C ALA A 168 2.76 15.93 -2.34
N MET A 169 2.28 15.67 -1.11
CA MET A 169 2.87 16.24 0.11
C MET A 169 4.29 15.73 0.36
N VAL A 170 4.54 14.44 0.08
CA VAL A 170 5.88 13.86 0.23
C VAL A 170 6.84 14.46 -0.80
N PHE A 171 6.41 14.66 -2.05
CA PHE A 171 7.22 15.31 -3.08
C PHE A 171 7.61 16.74 -2.68
N GLN A 172 6.63 17.51 -2.20
CA GLN A 172 6.86 18.90 -1.76
C GLN A 172 7.85 18.99 -0.59
N SER A 173 7.85 18.01 0.31
CA SER A 173 8.74 18.02 1.48
C SER A 173 10.23 17.96 1.15
N VAL A 174 10.57 17.46 -0.05
CA VAL A 174 11.96 17.33 -0.53
C VAL A 174 12.20 18.03 -1.88
N GLY A 175 11.30 18.94 -2.28
CA GLY A 175 11.45 19.75 -3.49
C GLY A 175 11.36 18.97 -4.81
N VAL A 176 10.74 17.79 -4.81
CA VAL A 176 10.49 17.01 -6.04
C VAL A 176 9.24 17.53 -6.74
N PRO A 177 9.28 17.74 -8.08
CA PRO A 177 8.15 18.27 -8.83
C PRO A 177 6.94 17.35 -8.78
N THR A 178 5.77 17.92 -8.44
CA THR A 178 4.50 17.16 -8.36
C THR A 178 3.99 16.69 -9.72
N GLU A 179 4.48 17.28 -10.81
CA GLU A 179 4.22 16.85 -12.20
C GLU A 179 4.63 15.40 -12.44
N GLY A 180 5.64 14.91 -11.70
CA GLY A 180 6.09 13.51 -11.75
C GLY A 180 5.02 12.49 -11.32
N ILE A 181 3.97 12.92 -10.60
CA ILE A 181 2.84 12.04 -10.24
C ILE A 181 2.11 11.54 -11.49
N ALA A 182 2.07 12.35 -12.56
CA ALA A 182 1.43 11.97 -13.81
C ALA A 182 2.07 10.73 -14.46
N LEU A 183 3.38 10.54 -14.29
CA LEU A 183 4.11 9.34 -14.74
C LEU A 183 3.64 8.08 -14.01
N ILE A 184 3.44 8.21 -12.70
CA ILE A 184 3.06 7.09 -11.82
C ILE A 184 1.60 6.72 -12.01
N MET A 185 0.74 7.72 -12.24
CA MET A 185 -0.73 7.56 -12.34
C MET A 185 -1.15 6.50 -13.35
N GLY A 186 -0.40 6.38 -14.48
CA GLY A 186 -0.71 5.43 -15.55
C GLY A 186 -0.59 3.96 -15.14
N ILE A 187 0.28 3.66 -14.18
CA ILE A 187 0.56 2.30 -13.71
C ILE A 187 0.08 2.05 -12.28
N ASP A 188 -0.38 3.10 -11.59
CA ASP A 188 -0.76 3.04 -10.18
C ASP A 188 -1.87 2.03 -9.92
N ARG A 189 -2.80 1.82 -10.85
CA ARG A 189 -3.95 0.94 -10.61
C ARG A 189 -3.54 -0.47 -10.19
N ILE A 190 -2.58 -1.07 -10.87
CA ILE A 190 -2.08 -2.43 -10.57
C ILE A 190 -1.33 -2.42 -9.24
N LEU A 191 -0.52 -1.37 -9.01
CA LEU A 191 0.22 -1.22 -7.77
C LEU A 191 -0.71 -0.98 -6.57
N ASP A 192 -1.80 -0.24 -6.76
CA ASP A 192 -2.82 0.02 -5.74
C ASP A 192 -3.55 -1.26 -5.32
N MET A 193 -3.87 -2.14 -6.27
CA MET A 193 -4.44 -3.45 -5.99
C MET A 193 -3.51 -4.32 -5.12
N LEU A 194 -2.22 -4.37 -5.47
CA LEU A 194 -1.21 -5.08 -4.69
C LEU A 194 -1.00 -4.46 -3.31
N ARG A 195 -0.88 -3.14 -3.25
CA ARG A 195 -0.71 -2.34 -2.05
C ARG A 195 -1.85 -2.58 -1.05
N THR A 196 -3.09 -2.58 -1.53
CA THR A 196 -4.28 -2.86 -0.71
C THR A 196 -4.23 -4.26 -0.11
N ALA A 197 -3.86 -5.28 -0.90
CA ALA A 197 -3.72 -6.64 -0.40
C ALA A 197 -2.63 -6.75 0.68
N VAL A 198 -1.53 -6.03 0.54
CA VAL A 198 -0.45 -5.98 1.53
C VAL A 198 -0.90 -5.27 2.81
N ASN A 199 -1.53 -4.08 2.70
CA ASN A 199 -2.01 -3.31 3.85
C ASN A 199 -2.95 -4.12 4.73
N ILE A 200 -3.98 -4.76 4.16
CA ILE A 200 -4.92 -5.57 4.96
C ILE A 200 -4.29 -6.84 5.53
N THR A 201 -3.22 -7.34 4.92
CA THR A 201 -2.45 -8.47 5.49
C THR A 201 -1.70 -8.00 6.73
N GLY A 202 -1.12 -6.80 6.69
CA GLY A 202 -0.52 -6.15 7.84
C GLY A 202 -1.51 -5.93 8.98
N ASP A 203 -2.74 -5.49 8.68
CA ASP A 203 -3.81 -5.39 9.67
C ASP A 203 -4.04 -6.72 10.38
N ALA A 204 -4.21 -7.80 9.61
CA ALA A 204 -4.45 -9.12 10.17
C ALA A 204 -3.27 -9.61 11.02
N VAL A 205 -2.03 -9.41 10.58
CA VAL A 205 -0.81 -9.80 11.33
C VAL A 205 -0.70 -9.00 12.62
N SER A 206 -0.84 -7.68 12.55
CA SER A 206 -0.69 -6.79 13.72
C SER A 206 -1.69 -7.11 14.83
N TYR A 207 -2.92 -7.50 14.48
CA TYR A 207 -3.95 -7.76 15.48
C TYR A 207 -4.05 -9.22 15.93
N THR A 208 -3.53 -10.14 15.15
CA THR A 208 -3.45 -11.55 15.55
C THR A 208 -2.55 -11.73 16.79
N HIS A 209 -1.46 -10.96 16.91
CA HIS A 209 -0.59 -11.06 18.08
C HIS A 209 -1.20 -10.47 19.36
N LEU A 210 -2.13 -9.51 19.26
CA LEU A 210 -2.79 -8.93 20.43
C LEU A 210 -3.80 -9.88 21.10
N THR A 211 -4.25 -10.90 20.38
CA THR A 211 -5.35 -11.75 20.82
C THR A 211 -4.95 -13.17 21.19
N LEU A 212 -3.95 -13.73 20.55
CA LEU A 212 -3.54 -15.13 20.73
C LEU A 212 -2.79 -15.45 22.03
N PRO A 213 -2.03 -14.55 22.67
CA PRO A 213 -1.41 -14.83 23.97
C PRO A 213 -2.39 -14.91 25.13
N THR A 214 -3.62 -14.41 24.96
CA THR A 214 -4.61 -14.32 26.04
C THR A 214 -5.67 -15.42 26.01
N THR A 215 -5.68 -16.22 24.95
CA THR A 215 -6.61 -17.32 24.82
C THR A 215 -5.86 -18.66 24.85
N PRO A 216 -6.09 -19.57 25.83
CA PRO A 216 -5.56 -20.94 25.77
C PRO A 216 -6.27 -21.69 24.64
N TYR A 217 -5.56 -22.27 23.73
CA TYR A 217 -6.08 -22.92 22.58
C TYR A 217 -5.66 -24.25 22.41
N VAL A 218 -6.58 -24.81 22.24
CA VAL A 218 -7.13 -25.91 21.46
C VAL A 218 -6.40 -26.15 20.11
#